data_8b3fae820697bcbb18efa72babd49b73
#
_entry.id   8b3fae820697bcbb18efa72babd49b73
#
_cell.length_a   1.000
_cell.length_b   1.000
_cell.length_c   1.000
_cell.angle_alpha   90.00
_cell.angle_beta   90.00
_cell.angle_gamma   90.00
#
_symmetry.space_group_name_H-M   'P 1'
#
loop_
_entity.id
_entity.type
_entity.pdbx_description
1 polymer ?
#
loop_
_entity_poly.entity_id
_entity_poly.type
_entity_poly.pdbx_seq_one_letter_code
_entity_poly.pdbx_strand_id
1 'polypeptide(L)' 'MAATRSAHTVWNGDLFAGSGQTTLDSSGLGTFDVTWKARTEAAEGKTSPEELIAAAHSSCFNMA' A
#
# COMPACT_ATOMS: atom_id res chain seq x y z
N MET A 1 -1.59 -8.70 25.09
CA MET A 1 -1.94 -9.65 24.02
C MET A 1 -1.33 -9.16 22.71
N ALA A 2 -0.69 -10.05 22.00
CA ALA A 2 -0.12 -9.72 20.70
C ALA A 2 -1.11 -10.09 19.58
N ALA A 3 -1.19 -9.26 18.56
CA ALA A 3 -2.01 -9.52 17.40
C ALA A 3 -1.15 -9.38 16.15
N THR A 4 -1.18 -10.38 15.28
CA THR A 4 -0.43 -10.36 14.04
C THR A 4 -1.29 -9.76 12.93
N ARG A 5 -0.69 -8.84 12.19
CA ARG A 5 -1.30 -8.26 11.00
C ARG A 5 -0.38 -8.48 9.82
N SER A 6 -0.97 -8.78 8.68
CA SER A 6 -0.19 -9.11 7.50
C SER A 6 -0.76 -8.49 6.23
N ALA A 7 0.14 -8.22 5.32
CA ALA A 7 -0.16 -7.78 3.97
C ALA A 7 0.95 -8.31 3.07
N HIS A 8 0.68 -8.40 1.77
CA HIS A 8 1.72 -8.80 0.83
C HIS A 8 1.57 -8.00 -0.46
N THR A 9 2.64 -7.97 -1.23
CA THR A 9 2.67 -7.29 -2.53
C THR A 9 3.27 -8.23 -3.57
N VAL A 10 2.65 -8.27 -4.75
CA VAL A 10 3.20 -8.94 -5.92
C VAL A 10 3.59 -7.87 -6.93
N TRP A 11 4.82 -7.90 -7.42
CA TRP A 11 5.33 -6.95 -8.39
C TRP A 11 5.62 -7.65 -9.70
N ASN A 12 5.22 -7.04 -10.82
CA ASN A 12 5.46 -7.55 -12.17
C ASN A 12 6.17 -6.49 -13.00
N GLY A 13 7.27 -6.87 -13.64
CA GLY A 13 8.05 -5.99 -14.48
C GLY A 13 9.17 -5.29 -13.72
N ASP A 14 9.83 -4.33 -14.38
CA ASP A 14 10.90 -3.58 -13.76
C ASP A 14 10.36 -2.50 -12.82
N LEU A 15 11.28 -1.80 -12.15
CA LEU A 15 10.90 -0.81 -11.15
C LEU A 15 10.07 0.34 -11.74
N PHE A 16 10.48 0.85 -12.90
CA PHE A 16 9.88 2.09 -13.44
C PHE A 16 8.65 1.84 -14.28
N ALA A 17 8.64 0.76 -15.06
CA ALA A 17 7.55 0.46 -15.99
C ALA A 17 6.59 -0.62 -15.46
N GLY A 18 7.00 -1.35 -14.44
CA GLY A 18 6.18 -2.42 -13.87
C GLY A 18 5.05 -1.91 -12.99
N SER A 19 4.33 -2.85 -12.43
CA SER A 19 3.23 -2.55 -11.51
C SER A 19 3.08 -3.66 -10.48
N GLY A 20 2.49 -3.32 -9.35
CA GLY A 20 2.23 -4.28 -8.30
C GLY A 20 0.83 -4.16 -7.74
N GLN A 21 0.45 -5.17 -6.96
CA GLN A 21 -0.78 -5.17 -6.19
C GLN A 21 -0.45 -5.48 -4.74
N THR A 22 -0.90 -4.61 -3.86
CA THR A 22 -0.74 -4.78 -2.41
C THR A 22 -2.07 -5.21 -1.82
N THR A 23 -2.06 -6.34 -1.12
CA THR A 23 -3.26 -6.93 -0.52
C THR A 23 -3.19 -6.82 0.99
N LEU A 24 -4.27 -6.37 1.61
CA LEU A 24 -4.43 -6.34 3.07
C LEU A 24 -4.97 -7.69 3.53
N ASP A 25 -4.07 -8.61 3.88
CA ASP A 25 -4.46 -10.00 4.13
C ASP A 25 -5.28 -10.16 5.40
N SER A 26 -4.88 -9.48 6.48
CA SER A 26 -5.52 -9.66 7.78
C SER A 26 -6.99 -9.27 7.78
N SER A 27 -7.33 -8.17 7.11
CA SER A 27 -8.70 -7.68 7.09
C SER A 27 -9.48 -8.17 5.87
N GLY A 28 -8.79 -8.51 4.79
CA GLY A 28 -9.43 -8.81 3.52
C GLY A 28 -10.12 -7.61 2.89
N LEU A 29 -9.76 -6.40 3.30
CA LEU A 29 -10.46 -5.18 2.84
C LEU A 29 -10.22 -4.87 1.38
N GLY A 30 -9.09 -5.28 0.81
CA GLY A 30 -8.88 -5.01 -0.60
C GLY A 30 -7.48 -5.26 -1.08
N THR A 31 -7.33 -5.09 -2.39
CA THR A 31 -6.08 -5.15 -3.12
C THR A 31 -5.95 -3.84 -3.91
N PHE A 32 -4.78 -3.22 -3.84
CA PHE A 32 -4.57 -1.88 -4.37
C PHE A 32 -3.39 -1.86 -5.33
N ASP A 33 -3.55 -1.20 -6.47
CA ASP A 33 -2.47 -1.08 -7.45
C ASP A 33 -1.41 -0.09 -6.95
N VAL A 34 -0.15 -0.47 -7.10
CA VAL A 34 1.00 0.37 -6.75
C VAL A 34 1.93 0.49 -7.96
N THR A 35 2.49 1.69 -8.17
CA THR A 35 3.44 1.94 -9.24
C THR A 35 4.52 2.90 -8.77
N TRP A 36 5.65 2.88 -9.47
CA TRP A 36 6.71 3.87 -9.23
C TRP A 36 6.22 5.29 -9.51
N LYS A 37 5.42 5.46 -10.55
CA LYS A 37 4.86 6.76 -10.92
C LYS A 37 3.96 7.32 -9.81
N ALA A 38 3.13 6.49 -9.20
CA ALA A 38 2.27 6.91 -8.08
C ALA A 38 3.10 7.32 -6.86
N ARG A 39 4.31 6.77 -6.73
CA ARG A 39 5.23 7.10 -5.64
C ARG A 39 5.94 8.44 -5.86
N THR A 40 6.30 8.75 -7.10
CA THR A 40 7.19 9.89 -7.43
C THR A 40 6.52 11.02 -8.17
N GLU A 41 5.36 10.81 -8.75
CA GLU A 41 4.66 11.80 -9.56
C GLU A 41 3.20 11.93 -9.15
N ALA A 42 2.27 11.42 -9.95
CA ALA A 42 0.84 11.52 -9.70
C ALA A 42 0.25 10.14 -9.43
N ALA A 43 -0.68 10.07 -8.49
CA ALA A 43 -1.28 8.79 -8.07
C ALA A 43 -2.09 8.12 -9.19
N GLU A 44 -2.89 8.88 -9.91
CA GLU A 44 -3.71 8.41 -11.03
C GLU A 44 -4.55 7.17 -10.67
N GLY A 45 -5.14 7.18 -9.48
CA GLY A 45 -5.97 6.08 -9.00
C GLY A 45 -5.20 4.89 -8.44
N LYS A 46 -3.87 5.02 -8.29
CA LYS A 46 -3.00 4.00 -7.71
C LYS A 46 -2.40 4.51 -6.41
N THR A 47 -1.87 3.62 -5.61
CA THR A 47 -1.27 4.02 -4.35
C THR A 47 0.25 3.80 -4.35
N SER A 48 0.87 4.09 -3.22
CA SER A 48 2.32 4.02 -3.04
C SER A 48 2.64 3.62 -1.60
N PRO A 49 3.86 3.15 -1.34
CA PRO A 49 4.28 2.89 0.04
C PRO A 49 4.14 4.11 0.95
N GLU A 50 4.43 5.29 0.43
CA GLU A 50 4.34 6.54 1.20
C GLU A 50 2.90 6.84 1.61
N GLU A 51 1.95 6.65 0.70
CA GLU A 51 0.54 6.86 1.03
C GLU A 51 0.04 5.83 2.04
N LEU A 52 0.48 4.57 1.91
CA LEU A 52 0.09 3.51 2.85
C LEU A 52 0.63 3.79 4.25
N ILE A 53 1.86 4.29 4.35
CA ILE A 53 2.45 4.71 5.63
C ILE A 53 1.65 5.89 6.19
N ALA A 54 1.32 6.85 5.36
CA ALA A 54 0.54 8.02 5.76
C ALA A 54 -0.83 7.60 6.31
N ALA A 55 -1.50 6.66 5.63
CA ALA A 55 -2.78 6.13 6.07
C ALA A 55 -2.66 5.44 7.42
N ALA A 56 -1.63 4.61 7.58
CA ALA A 56 -1.36 3.92 8.85
C ALA A 56 -1.11 4.91 9.98
N HIS A 57 -0.28 5.91 9.73
CA HIS A 57 0.04 6.93 10.74
C HIS A 57 -1.20 7.75 11.11
N SER A 58 -1.98 8.18 10.13
CA SER A 58 -3.15 9.01 10.41
C SER A 58 -4.20 8.24 11.22
N SER A 59 -4.41 6.97 10.91
CA SER A 59 -5.37 6.16 11.65
C SER A 59 -4.90 5.92 13.08
N CYS A 60 -3.63 5.61 13.26
CA CYS A 60 -3.04 5.41 14.59
C CYS A 60 -3.12 6.69 15.42
N PHE A 61 -2.76 7.82 14.84
CA PHE A 61 -2.82 9.12 15.52
C PHE A 61 -4.23 9.45 15.99
N ASN A 62 -5.23 9.18 15.17
CA ASN A 62 -6.61 9.48 15.51
C ASN A 62 -7.21 8.52 16.54
N MET A 63 -6.62 7.35 16.74
CA MET A 63 -7.01 6.43 17.79
C MET A 63 -6.43 6.80 19.16
N ALA A 64 -5.42 7.63 19.17
CA ALA A 64 -4.82 8.11 20.40
C ALA A 64 -5.61 9.28 20.97
#